data_15e24d3ff1fc5d7d3024345c1568cba9
#
_entry.id   15e24d3ff1fc5d7d3024345c1568cba9
#
_cell.length_a   1.000
_cell.length_b   1.000
_cell.length_c   1.000
_cell.angle_alpha   90.00
_cell.angle_beta   90.00
_cell.angle_gamma   90.00
#
_symmetry.space_group_name_H-M   'P 1'
#
loop_
_entity.id
_entity.type
_entity.pdbx_description
1 polymer ?
#
loop_
_entity_poly.entity_id
_entity_poly.type
_entity_poly.pdbx_seq_one_letter_code
_entity_poly.pdbx_strand_id
1 'polypeptide(L)'
;MEKLPISIGILAWKSGQTLVNTLNTYFQQEFLHQINDVCILFQEFSQEDSQIAEHFNIPYIAKENNIGIGQAFIELTEQAKTDNVLVLEHDWKLIEDKETLRTRLLSGVKLLDNGFSCVRYRHRANPGFPHFSFQYQGRELDYYDKEIECTSPHLLD
;
A
#
# COMPACT_ATOMS: atom_id res chain seq x y z
N MET A 1 19.61 -9.71 4.65
CA MET A 1 18.68 -9.94 3.52
C MET A 1 18.63 -8.65 2.72
N GLU A 2 18.74 -8.73 1.40
CA GLU A 2 18.62 -7.55 0.53
C GLU A 2 17.22 -6.95 0.64
N LYS A 3 17.15 -5.64 0.69
CA LYS A 3 15.88 -4.90 0.77
C LYS A 3 15.15 -4.93 -0.57
N LEU A 4 13.84 -4.85 -0.53
CA LEU A 4 13.01 -4.79 -1.72
C LEU A 4 13.12 -3.41 -2.39
N PRO A 5 13.12 -3.31 -3.71
CA PRO A 5 13.18 -2.04 -4.44
C PRO A 5 11.80 -1.34 -4.46
N ILE A 6 11.26 -1.12 -3.27
CA ILE A 6 9.91 -0.58 -3.06
C ILE A 6 9.99 0.50 -1.99
N SER A 7 9.33 1.63 -2.21
CA SER A 7 8.97 2.61 -1.19
C SER A 7 7.55 2.33 -0.70
N ILE A 8 7.26 2.60 0.58
CA ILE A 8 5.92 2.49 1.16
C ILE A 8 5.41 3.89 1.53
N GLY A 9 4.26 4.25 1.00
CA GLY A 9 3.47 5.39 1.43
C GLY A 9 2.25 4.95 2.22
N ILE A 10 2.08 5.42 3.46
CA ILE A 10 0.92 5.11 4.30
C ILE A 10 0.08 6.37 4.46
N LEU A 11 -1.18 6.31 4.03
CA LEU A 11 -2.13 7.38 4.24
C LEU A 11 -2.84 7.19 5.58
N ALA A 12 -2.82 8.22 6.41
CA ALA A 12 -3.47 8.24 7.71
C ALA A 12 -4.38 9.47 7.88
N TRP A 13 -5.56 9.26 8.41
CA TRP A 13 -6.51 10.31 8.75
C TRP A 13 -7.31 9.92 9.98
N LYS A 14 -7.18 10.72 11.06
CA LYS A 14 -7.85 10.48 12.35
C LYS A 14 -7.72 9.03 12.81
N SER A 15 -6.54 8.48 12.66
CA SER A 15 -6.30 7.04 12.69
C SER A 15 -5.91 6.49 14.07
N GLY A 16 -5.24 7.28 14.92
CA GLY A 16 -4.89 6.94 16.30
C GLY A 16 -4.55 5.46 16.53
N GLN A 17 -5.33 4.80 17.38
CA GLN A 17 -5.11 3.40 17.75
C GLN A 17 -5.19 2.42 16.56
N THR A 18 -5.95 2.76 15.51
CA THR A 18 -6.05 1.90 14.31
C THR A 18 -4.72 1.82 13.59
N LEU A 19 -4.04 2.96 13.40
CA LEU A 19 -2.69 2.99 12.80
C LEU A 19 -1.69 2.23 13.67
N VAL A 20 -1.71 2.42 14.99
CA VAL A 20 -0.84 1.68 15.91
C VAL A 20 -1.02 0.18 15.75
N ASN A 21 -2.26 -0.30 15.71
CA ASN A 21 -2.55 -1.72 15.53
C ASN A 21 -2.06 -2.24 14.17
N THR A 22 -2.18 -1.44 13.12
CA THR A 22 -1.71 -1.79 11.77
C THR A 22 -0.19 -1.86 11.73
N LEU A 23 0.50 -0.84 12.21
CA LEU A 23 1.96 -0.81 12.26
C LEU A 23 2.55 -1.95 13.11
N ASN A 24 1.89 -2.31 14.21
CA ASN A 24 2.30 -3.47 15.00
C ASN A 24 2.32 -4.76 14.17
N THR A 25 1.35 -4.97 13.26
CA THR A 25 1.38 -6.14 12.37
C THR A 25 2.56 -6.10 11.40
N TYR A 26 2.94 -4.92 10.93
CA TYR A 26 4.10 -4.74 10.04
C TYR A 26 5.41 -5.02 10.75
N PHE A 27 5.54 -4.62 12.00
CA PHE A 27 6.73 -4.91 12.81
C PHE A 27 6.81 -6.39 13.21
N GLN A 28 5.71 -7.01 13.60
CA GLN A 28 5.65 -8.44 13.96
C GLN A 28 6.08 -9.34 12.79
N GLN A 29 5.75 -8.96 11.56
CA GLN A 29 6.14 -9.69 10.36
C GLN A 29 7.46 -9.18 9.74
N GLU A 30 8.17 -8.31 10.43
CA GLU A 30 9.41 -7.68 9.95
C GLU A 30 9.28 -7.07 8.54
N PHE A 31 8.07 -6.62 8.19
CA PHE A 31 7.78 -6.10 6.86
C PHE A 31 8.59 -4.85 6.54
N LEU A 32 8.57 -3.86 7.42
CA LEU A 32 9.26 -2.59 7.19
C LEU A 32 10.79 -2.75 7.17
N HIS A 33 11.33 -3.80 7.79
CA HIS A 33 12.76 -4.10 7.72
C HIS A 33 13.21 -4.55 6.33
N GLN A 34 12.30 -5.05 5.50
CA GLN A 34 12.57 -5.47 4.12
C GLN A 34 12.51 -4.30 3.12
N ILE A 35 12.09 -3.12 3.55
CA ILE A 35 11.81 -1.97 2.70
C ILE A 35 12.89 -0.92 2.86
N ASN A 36 13.22 -0.21 1.79
CA ASN A 36 14.22 0.85 1.81
C ASN A 36 13.68 2.18 2.35
N ASP A 37 12.43 2.46 2.06
CA ASP A 37 11.84 3.77 2.28
C ASP A 37 10.39 3.65 2.70
N VAL A 38 10.04 4.29 3.81
CA VAL A 38 8.67 4.30 4.35
C VAL A 38 8.33 5.72 4.77
N CYS A 39 7.15 6.20 4.45
CA CYS A 39 6.64 7.50 4.85
C CYS A 39 5.16 7.41 5.20
N ILE A 40 4.72 8.12 6.25
CA ILE A 40 3.30 8.27 6.58
C ILE A 40 2.87 9.69 6.18
N LEU A 41 1.73 9.84 5.50
CA LEU A 41 1.09 11.12 5.31
C LEU A 41 -0.12 11.21 6.22
N PHE A 42 -0.08 12.13 7.18
CA PHE A 42 -1.18 12.43 8.07
C PHE A 42 -2.00 13.60 7.52
N GLN A 43 -3.29 13.40 7.40
CA GLN A 43 -4.27 14.44 7.10
C GLN A 43 -4.95 14.94 8.38
N GLU A 44 -5.19 16.24 8.49
CA GLU A 44 -5.66 16.89 9.73
C GLU A 44 -4.75 16.53 10.92
N PHE A 45 -3.46 16.71 10.70
CA PHE A 45 -2.38 16.29 11.60
C PHE A 45 -2.57 16.76 13.04
N SER A 46 -2.28 15.87 13.97
CA SER A 46 -2.38 16.10 15.41
C SER A 46 -1.07 15.76 16.13
N GLN A 47 -0.96 16.18 17.40
CA GLN A 47 0.17 15.80 18.26
C GLN A 47 0.23 14.27 18.50
N GLU A 48 -0.91 13.58 18.53
CA GLU A 48 -0.95 12.12 18.65
C GLU A 48 -0.28 11.45 17.45
N ASP A 49 -0.50 11.98 16.25
CA ASP A 49 0.09 11.44 15.02
C ASP A 49 1.62 11.53 15.03
N SER A 50 2.19 12.65 15.52
CA SER A 50 3.64 12.76 15.67
C SER A 50 4.19 11.75 16.66
N GLN A 51 3.52 11.53 17.79
CA GLN A 51 3.94 10.56 18.81
C GLN A 51 3.93 9.14 18.24
N ILE A 52 2.93 8.79 17.42
CA ILE A 52 2.87 7.49 16.75
C ILE A 52 4.05 7.34 15.78
N ALA A 53 4.27 8.31 14.90
CA ALA A 53 5.36 8.26 13.93
C ALA A 53 6.74 8.16 14.61
N GLU A 54 6.96 8.92 15.67
CA GLU A 54 8.18 8.88 16.49
C GLU A 54 8.36 7.52 17.19
N HIS A 55 7.29 6.98 17.78
CA HIS A 55 7.33 5.66 18.43
C HIS A 55 7.78 4.54 17.47
N PHE A 56 7.30 4.57 16.24
CA PHE A 56 7.67 3.60 15.22
C PHE A 56 8.90 4.00 14.39
N ASN A 57 9.49 5.18 14.67
CA ASN A 57 10.62 5.74 13.95
C ASN A 57 10.39 5.77 12.42
N ILE A 58 9.22 6.25 12.01
CA ILE A 58 8.84 6.40 10.60
C ILE A 58 8.75 7.88 10.24
N PRO A 59 9.42 8.34 9.17
CA PRO A 59 9.26 9.69 8.63
C PRO A 59 7.81 9.98 8.24
N TYR A 60 7.39 11.24 8.36
CA TYR A 60 6.01 11.60 8.02
C TYR A 60 5.88 12.96 7.34
N ILE A 61 4.77 13.14 6.64
CA ILE A 61 4.27 14.39 6.06
C ILE A 61 3.04 14.79 6.86
N ALA A 62 3.00 16.04 7.34
CA ALA A 62 1.87 16.59 8.08
C ALA A 62 1.05 17.53 7.19
N LYS A 63 -0.24 17.30 7.09
CA LYS A 63 -1.20 18.19 6.42
C LYS A 63 -2.17 18.77 7.43
N GLU A 64 -2.35 20.08 7.41
CA GLU A 64 -3.31 20.76 8.29
C GLU A 64 -4.76 20.39 7.95
N ASN A 65 -5.03 20.09 6.67
CA ASN A 65 -6.35 19.78 6.18
C ASN A 65 -6.39 18.40 5.52
N ASN A 66 -7.59 17.85 5.38
CA ASN A 66 -7.82 16.68 4.54
C ASN A 66 -7.78 17.10 3.06
N ILE A 67 -6.77 16.63 2.35
CA ILE A 67 -6.54 16.93 0.93
C ILE A 67 -7.17 15.88 -0.01
N GLY A 68 -7.86 14.89 0.56
CA GLY A 68 -8.45 13.77 -0.17
C GLY A 68 -7.45 12.66 -0.48
N ILE A 69 -7.98 11.46 -0.74
CA ILE A 69 -7.17 10.24 -0.94
C ILE A 69 -6.28 10.32 -2.18
N GLY A 70 -6.82 10.84 -3.30
CA GLY A 70 -6.07 10.93 -4.56
C GLY A 70 -4.86 11.84 -4.45
N GLN A 71 -5.03 13.06 -3.94
CA GLN A 71 -3.92 14.00 -3.75
C GLN A 71 -2.90 13.47 -2.75
N ALA A 72 -3.35 12.84 -1.67
CA ALA A 72 -2.45 12.25 -0.68
C ALA A 72 -1.59 11.11 -1.27
N PHE A 73 -2.16 10.27 -2.12
CA PHE A 73 -1.40 9.23 -2.82
C PHE A 73 -0.40 9.81 -3.81
N ILE A 74 -0.75 10.86 -4.53
CA ILE A 74 0.19 11.57 -5.40
C ILE A 74 1.38 12.08 -4.59
N GLU A 75 1.14 12.79 -3.49
CA GLU A 75 2.22 13.30 -2.66
C GLU A 75 3.11 12.20 -2.05
N LEU A 76 2.53 11.08 -1.62
CA LEU A 76 3.29 9.93 -1.14
C LEU A 76 4.17 9.33 -2.25
N THR A 77 3.66 9.25 -3.47
CA THR A 77 4.45 8.74 -4.60
C THR A 77 5.57 9.70 -5.03
N GLU A 78 5.33 11.00 -4.98
CA GLU A 78 6.35 12.03 -5.28
C GLU A 78 7.49 12.04 -4.26
N GLN A 79 7.24 11.65 -3.01
CA GLN A 79 8.26 11.56 -1.96
C GLN A 79 9.02 10.23 -1.97
N ALA A 80 8.57 9.25 -2.72
CA ALA A 80 9.17 7.93 -2.78
C ALA A 80 10.60 7.96 -3.35
N LYS A 81 11.48 7.12 -2.82
CA LYS A 81 12.88 7.04 -3.24
C LYS A 81 13.15 5.91 -4.25
N THR A 82 12.13 5.16 -4.58
CA THR A 82 12.20 4.08 -5.57
C THR A 82 11.09 4.22 -6.60
N ASP A 83 11.29 3.65 -7.79
CA ASP A 83 10.32 3.71 -8.88
C ASP A 83 9.03 2.91 -8.58
N ASN A 84 9.14 1.91 -7.71
CA ASN A 84 7.99 1.11 -7.28
C ASN A 84 7.49 1.62 -5.93
N VAL A 85 6.23 2.01 -5.87
CA VAL A 85 5.61 2.53 -4.64
C VAL A 85 4.42 1.67 -4.25
N LEU A 86 4.43 1.20 -3.01
CA LEU A 86 3.29 0.54 -2.38
C LEU A 86 2.53 1.56 -1.53
N VAL A 87 1.32 1.91 -1.94
CA VAL A 87 0.44 2.78 -1.16
C VAL A 87 -0.50 1.95 -0.30
N LEU A 88 -0.59 2.31 0.97
CA LEU A 88 -1.39 1.64 2.00
C LEU A 88 -2.25 2.66 2.75
N GLU A 89 -3.34 2.20 3.32
CA GLU A 89 -4.14 2.98 4.26
C GLU A 89 -3.86 2.53 5.70
N HIS A 90 -4.13 3.41 6.66
CA HIS A 90 -3.82 3.21 8.08
C HIS A 90 -4.51 2.01 8.75
N ASP A 91 -5.52 1.43 8.12
CA ASP A 91 -6.31 0.30 8.63
C ASP A 91 -6.02 -1.04 7.92
N TRP A 92 -5.06 -1.07 7.00
CA TRP A 92 -4.70 -2.27 6.26
C TRP A 92 -3.67 -3.12 7.01
N LYS A 93 -4.16 -3.95 7.91
CA LYS A 93 -3.33 -4.88 8.68
C LYS A 93 -2.71 -5.95 7.80
N LEU A 94 -1.46 -6.26 8.07
CA LEU A 94 -0.78 -7.38 7.43
C LEU A 94 -1.18 -8.69 8.12
N ILE A 95 -1.67 -9.64 7.34
CA ILE A 95 -2.09 -10.96 7.79
C ILE A 95 -1.20 -12.09 7.26
N GLU A 96 -0.40 -11.82 6.24
CA GLU A 96 0.52 -12.78 5.65
C GLU A 96 1.82 -12.85 6.46
N ASP A 97 2.45 -14.00 6.45
CA ASP A 97 3.80 -14.15 7.00
C ASP A 97 4.86 -13.47 6.12
N LYS A 98 6.02 -13.26 6.70
CA LYS A 98 7.15 -12.55 6.10
C LYS A 98 7.56 -13.09 4.72
N GLU A 99 7.64 -14.39 4.57
CA GLU A 99 8.16 -15.03 3.36
C GLU A 99 7.11 -14.98 2.23
N THR A 100 5.86 -15.24 2.57
CA THR A 100 4.72 -15.12 1.65
C THR A 100 4.60 -13.68 1.15
N LEU A 101 4.64 -12.70 2.06
CA LEU A 101 4.61 -11.28 1.70
C LEU A 101 5.74 -10.90 0.75
N ARG A 102 6.99 -11.29 1.10
CA ARG A 102 8.15 -11.01 0.25
C ARG A 102 7.98 -11.57 -1.16
N THR A 103 7.53 -12.81 -1.26
CA THR A 103 7.29 -13.46 -2.55
C THR A 103 6.26 -12.70 -3.38
N ARG A 104 5.15 -12.28 -2.76
CA ARG A 104 4.10 -11.52 -3.43
C ARG A 104 4.59 -10.15 -3.92
N LEU A 105 5.35 -9.44 -3.09
CA LEU A 105 5.89 -8.13 -3.46
C LEU A 105 6.90 -8.23 -4.61
N LEU A 106 7.77 -9.26 -4.59
CA LEU A 106 8.70 -9.51 -5.70
C LEU A 106 7.96 -9.88 -7.00
N SER A 107 6.88 -10.66 -6.91
CA SER A 107 6.01 -10.95 -8.06
C SER A 107 5.38 -9.67 -8.61
N GLY A 108 4.92 -8.77 -7.74
CA GLY A 108 4.38 -7.48 -8.13
C GLY A 108 5.40 -6.61 -8.85
N VAL A 109 6.61 -6.46 -8.30
CA VAL A 109 7.69 -5.72 -8.97
C VAL A 109 7.98 -6.30 -10.36
N LYS A 110 8.02 -7.62 -10.47
CA LYS A 110 8.25 -8.30 -11.75
C LYS A 110 7.15 -8.02 -12.79
N LEU A 111 5.89 -7.90 -12.34
CA LEU A 111 4.79 -7.50 -13.22
C LEU A 111 4.97 -6.04 -13.69
N LEU A 112 5.32 -5.11 -12.80
CA LEU A 112 5.59 -3.72 -13.15
C LEU A 112 6.75 -3.62 -14.14
N ASP A 113 7.83 -4.36 -13.93
CA ASP A 113 8.97 -4.44 -14.85
C ASP A 113 8.58 -4.99 -16.24
N ASN A 114 7.52 -5.79 -16.32
CA ASN A 114 6.96 -6.33 -17.56
C ASN A 114 5.92 -5.41 -18.23
N GLY A 115 5.80 -4.16 -17.74
CA GLY A 115 4.99 -3.14 -18.38
C GLY A 115 3.57 -2.97 -17.81
N PHE A 116 3.26 -3.62 -16.70
CA PHE A 116 2.03 -3.30 -15.97
C PHE A 116 2.23 -1.97 -15.22
N SER A 117 1.22 -1.13 -15.24
CA SER A 117 1.30 0.17 -14.56
C SER A 117 0.89 0.10 -13.09
N CYS A 118 0.14 -0.93 -12.71
CA CYS A 118 -0.35 -1.10 -11.35
C CYS A 118 -0.54 -2.58 -11.00
N VAL A 119 -0.24 -2.93 -9.74
CA VAL A 119 -0.52 -4.24 -9.16
C VAL A 119 -1.33 -4.03 -7.90
N ARG A 120 -2.49 -4.65 -7.80
CA ARG A 120 -3.36 -4.55 -6.64
C ARG A 120 -3.34 -5.84 -5.83
N TYR A 121 -2.98 -5.72 -4.56
CA TYR A 121 -3.08 -6.82 -3.60
C TYR A 121 -4.44 -6.80 -2.89
N ARG A 122 -5.01 -7.98 -2.67
CA ARG A 122 -6.28 -8.14 -1.96
C ARG A 122 -6.19 -9.22 -0.91
N HIS A 123 -7.10 -9.16 0.06
CA HIS A 123 -7.25 -10.22 1.04
C HIS A 123 -7.67 -11.53 0.36
N ARG A 124 -6.93 -12.61 0.62
CA ARG A 124 -7.11 -13.89 -0.07
C ARG A 124 -8.47 -14.55 0.18
N ALA A 125 -8.94 -14.49 1.44
CA ALA A 125 -10.20 -15.10 1.84
C ALA A 125 -11.43 -14.16 1.65
N ASN A 126 -11.19 -12.87 1.38
CA ASN A 126 -12.24 -11.89 1.13
C ASN A 126 -11.80 -10.92 0.04
N PRO A 127 -11.82 -11.34 -1.23
CA PRO A 127 -11.38 -10.52 -2.36
C PRO A 127 -12.27 -9.30 -2.62
N GLY A 128 -13.34 -9.14 -1.85
CA GLY A 128 -14.34 -8.11 -2.01
C GLY A 128 -15.51 -8.57 -2.89
N PHE A 129 -16.66 -7.93 -2.69
CA PHE A 129 -17.87 -8.18 -3.47
C PHE A 129 -18.40 -6.85 -4.03
N PRO A 130 -18.88 -6.78 -5.26
CA PRO A 130 -18.93 -7.85 -6.23
C PRO A 130 -17.54 -8.23 -6.74
N HIS A 131 -17.41 -9.46 -7.22
CA HIS A 131 -16.31 -9.76 -8.12
C HIS A 131 -16.41 -8.74 -9.23
N PHE A 132 -15.44 -7.85 -9.34
CA PHE A 132 -15.51 -6.87 -10.40
C PHE A 132 -15.25 -7.58 -11.72
N SER A 133 -16.31 -8.10 -12.32
CA SER A 133 -16.32 -8.27 -13.75
C SER A 133 -16.77 -6.95 -14.34
N PHE A 134 -16.05 -6.42 -15.27
CA PHE A 134 -16.49 -5.27 -16.04
C PHE A 134 -16.17 -5.49 -17.51
N GLN A 135 -17.03 -4.92 -18.34
CA GLN A 135 -16.89 -4.97 -19.77
C GLN A 135 -15.93 -3.86 -20.22
N TYR A 136 -14.79 -4.25 -20.77
CA TYR A 136 -13.88 -3.32 -21.41
C TYR A 136 -13.64 -3.75 -22.86
N GLN A 137 -13.91 -2.87 -23.80
CA GLN A 137 -13.77 -3.15 -25.22
C GLN A 137 -14.42 -4.48 -25.65
N GLY A 138 -15.60 -4.79 -25.07
CA GLY A 138 -16.33 -6.01 -25.33
C GLY A 138 -15.76 -7.29 -24.71
N ARG A 139 -14.80 -7.17 -23.82
CA ARG A 139 -14.24 -8.29 -23.04
C ARG A 139 -14.71 -8.20 -21.60
N GLU A 140 -15.15 -9.33 -21.07
CA GLU A 140 -15.36 -9.49 -19.64
C GLU A 140 -14.01 -9.74 -18.98
N LEU A 141 -13.67 -8.91 -17.98
CA LEU A 141 -12.45 -9.03 -17.22
C LEU A 141 -12.81 -9.43 -15.80
N ASP A 142 -12.36 -10.60 -15.40
CA ASP A 142 -12.57 -11.15 -14.08
C ASP A 142 -11.36 -10.93 -13.19
N TYR A 143 -11.64 -10.63 -11.93
CA TYR A 143 -10.65 -10.64 -10.86
C TYR A 143 -10.70 -11.95 -10.12
N TYR A 144 -9.60 -12.65 -10.10
CA TYR A 144 -9.45 -13.84 -9.31
C TYR A 144 -8.42 -13.65 -8.21
N ASP A 145 -8.58 -14.41 -7.16
CA ASP A 145 -7.70 -14.52 -6.00
C ASP A 145 -6.36 -15.22 -6.30
N LYS A 146 -6.10 -15.54 -7.53
CA LYS A 146 -4.80 -16.07 -7.97
C LYS A 146 -4.04 -14.94 -8.61
N GLU A 147 -2.72 -15.03 -8.60
CA GLU A 147 -1.80 -14.18 -9.36
C GLU A 147 -2.23 -14.10 -10.82
N ILE A 148 -3.33 -13.42 -11.07
CA ILE A 148 -3.83 -13.17 -12.39
C ILE A 148 -3.41 -11.77 -12.75
N GLU A 149 -2.67 -11.71 -13.81
CA GLU A 149 -2.42 -10.52 -14.54
C GLU A 149 -3.75 -9.83 -14.84
N CYS A 150 -4.09 -8.82 -14.06
CA CYS A 150 -5.20 -7.96 -14.41
C CYS A 150 -4.72 -7.00 -15.48
N THR A 151 -5.11 -7.23 -16.70
CA THR A 151 -4.78 -6.38 -17.84
C THR A 151 -5.80 -5.27 -18.07
N SER A 152 -6.62 -4.95 -17.06
CA SER A 152 -7.60 -3.90 -17.19
C SER A 152 -6.96 -2.51 -17.10
N PRO A 153 -7.03 -1.70 -18.13
CA PRO A 153 -6.61 -0.30 -18.09
C PRO A 153 -7.54 0.59 -17.25
N HIS A 154 -8.71 0.13 -16.85
CA HIS A 154 -9.65 0.91 -16.03
C HIS A 154 -9.27 1.01 -14.54
N LEU A 155 -8.22 0.37 -14.12
CA LEU A 155 -7.68 0.54 -12.77
C LEU A 155 -6.72 1.72 -12.67
N LEU A 156 -6.50 2.42 -13.76
CA LEU A 156 -5.50 3.46 -13.90
C LEU A 156 -6.11 4.86 -14.11
N ASP A 157 -7.43 4.97 -14.24
CA ASP A 157 -8.13 6.26 -14.41
C ASP A 157 -8.64 6.80 -13.07
#